data_a92d223be9c6e4097f3b5c3b66c378a8
#
_entry.id   a92d223be9c6e4097f3b5c3b66c378a8
#
_cell.length_a   1.000
_cell.length_b   1.000
_cell.length_c   1.000
_cell.angle_alpha   90.00
_cell.angle_beta   90.00
_cell.angle_gamma   90.00
#
_symmetry.space_group_name_H-M   'P 1'
#
loop_
_entity.id
_entity.type
_entity.pdbx_description
1 polymer ?
#
loop_
_entity_poly.entity_id
_entity_poly.type
_entity_poly.pdbx_seq_one_letter_code
_entity_poly.pdbx_strand_id
1 'polypeptide(L)'
;VEAQTRKLFKVCVMRHIPIFTFINKMDRDAKDTFDLLDDIEKELGIPTCPVNWPIGSGKAFKGVYDRQKKEVELFSDTRKGTATGEVKVVAMNNPEIDWLIGDEAKTTLMEEIELLDGASAEFDRELVDKGELSPVFFGSALTNFGVETFLRHFLSMTTSPLPRMSDHGAIDPMKEKEFSAFVFKIQANMNKAHRDRIAFMRICSGEFD
;
A
#
# COMPACT_ATOMS: atom_id res chain seq x y z
N VAL A 1 15.50 0.28 3.23
CA VAL A 1 15.12 -0.19 1.88
C VAL A 1 16.22 -1.11 1.34
N GLU A 2 15.86 -2.32 0.88
CA GLU A 2 16.81 -3.32 0.42
C GLU A 2 17.24 -3.09 -1.04
N ALA A 3 18.42 -3.66 -1.42
CA ALA A 3 18.98 -3.46 -2.75
C ALA A 3 18.07 -3.92 -3.91
N GLN A 4 17.29 -4.99 -3.71
CA GLN A 4 16.34 -5.48 -4.71
C GLN A 4 15.16 -4.50 -4.89
N THR A 5 14.67 -3.92 -3.81
CA THR A 5 13.61 -2.90 -3.85
C THR A 5 14.06 -1.69 -4.65
N ARG A 6 15.30 -1.21 -4.45
CA ARG A 6 15.87 -0.10 -5.23
C ARG A 6 15.91 -0.37 -6.72
N LYS A 7 16.27 -1.60 -7.13
CA LYS A 7 16.31 -1.98 -8.56
C LYS A 7 14.90 -1.96 -9.19
N LEU A 8 13.93 -2.56 -8.50
CA LEU A 8 12.54 -2.59 -8.96
C LEU A 8 11.93 -1.19 -8.99
N PHE A 9 12.22 -0.38 -7.98
CA PHE A 9 11.79 1.01 -7.92
C PHE A 9 12.24 1.81 -9.14
N LYS A 10 13.52 1.69 -9.54
CA LYS A 10 14.04 2.35 -10.75
C LYS A 10 13.25 1.99 -12.01
N VAL A 11 12.82 0.74 -12.13
CA VAL A 11 11.98 0.29 -13.25
C VAL A 11 10.60 0.95 -13.20
N CYS A 12 10.01 1.08 -12.00
CA CYS A 12 8.72 1.74 -11.84
C CYS A 12 8.80 3.22 -12.21
N VAL A 13 9.81 3.94 -11.72
CA VAL A 13 10.03 5.36 -12.06
C VAL A 13 10.22 5.57 -13.56
N MET A 14 11.04 4.76 -14.22
CA MET A 14 11.25 4.83 -15.67
C MET A 14 9.95 4.65 -16.48
N ARG A 15 8.94 4.06 -15.90
CA ARG A 15 7.66 3.75 -16.55
C ARG A 15 6.49 4.56 -16.01
N HIS A 16 6.75 5.51 -15.14
CA HIS A 16 5.72 6.33 -14.46
C HIS A 16 4.63 5.47 -13.83
N ILE A 17 5.04 4.39 -13.15
CA ILE A 17 4.11 3.50 -12.45
C ILE A 17 3.86 4.06 -11.04
N PRO A 18 2.60 4.26 -10.64
CA PRO A 18 2.26 4.66 -9.27
C PRO A 18 2.85 3.72 -8.23
N ILE A 19 3.41 4.27 -7.16
CA ILE A 19 4.09 3.51 -6.12
C ILE A 19 3.37 3.74 -4.80
N PHE A 20 2.97 2.64 -4.18
CA PHE A 20 2.38 2.60 -2.85
C PHE A 20 3.37 1.92 -1.91
N THR A 21 3.64 2.54 -0.78
CA THR A 21 4.59 2.02 0.21
C THR A 21 3.83 1.44 1.41
N PHE A 22 4.09 0.19 1.75
CA PHE A 22 3.57 -0.44 2.96
C PHE A 22 4.72 -0.75 3.92
N ILE A 23 4.79 -0.02 5.03
CA ILE A 23 5.77 -0.24 6.09
C ILE A 23 5.26 -1.37 6.98
N ASN A 24 5.88 -2.52 6.82
CA ASN A 24 5.48 -3.78 7.43
C ASN A 24 6.18 -4.02 8.77
N LYS A 25 5.63 -4.94 9.56
CA LYS A 25 6.19 -5.43 10.83
C LYS A 25 6.11 -4.42 11.98
N MET A 26 5.07 -3.60 12.03
CA MET A 26 4.83 -2.68 13.15
C MET A 26 4.56 -3.42 14.48
N ASP A 27 4.28 -4.72 14.43
CA ASP A 27 4.20 -5.64 15.58
C ASP A 27 5.57 -5.95 16.23
N ARG A 28 6.66 -5.44 15.67
CA ARG A 28 8.03 -5.57 16.19
C ARG A 28 8.61 -4.20 16.49
N ASP A 29 9.65 -4.18 17.33
CA ASP A 29 10.39 -2.97 17.60
C ASP A 29 10.94 -2.41 16.28
N ALA A 30 10.53 -1.20 15.96
CA ALA A 30 10.87 -0.49 14.73
C ALA A 30 11.70 0.77 15.05
N LYS A 31 12.31 1.34 14.03
CA LYS A 31 12.85 2.70 14.08
C LYS A 31 11.71 3.69 14.32
N ASP A 32 12.06 4.90 14.69
CA ASP A 32 11.12 6.01 14.73
C ASP A 32 10.35 6.14 13.41
N THR A 33 9.08 6.48 13.49
CA THR A 33 8.17 6.48 12.34
C THR A 33 8.54 7.59 11.34
N PHE A 34 9.00 8.75 11.82
CA PHE A 34 9.48 9.83 10.96
C PHE A 34 10.81 9.48 10.29
N ASP A 35 11.72 8.82 11.02
CA ASP A 35 12.97 8.32 10.44
C ASP A 35 12.71 7.32 9.29
N LEU A 36 11.66 6.49 9.42
CA LEU A 36 11.28 5.56 8.36
C LEU A 36 10.77 6.28 7.12
N LEU A 37 10.01 7.36 7.26
CA LEU A 37 9.57 8.18 6.12
C LEU A 37 10.77 8.85 5.45
N ASP A 38 11.65 9.46 6.22
CA ASP A 38 12.87 10.08 5.75
C ASP A 38 13.76 9.11 4.98
N ASP A 39 13.95 7.89 5.50
CA ASP A 39 14.69 6.82 4.83
C ASP A 39 14.06 6.46 3.47
N ILE A 40 12.72 6.38 3.40
CA ILE A 40 12.00 6.09 2.17
C ILE A 40 12.17 7.22 1.16
N GLU A 41 11.97 8.46 1.54
CA GLU A 41 12.12 9.63 0.65
C GLU A 41 13.53 9.76 0.10
N LYS A 42 14.55 9.58 0.94
CA LYS A 42 15.95 9.57 0.50
C LYS A 42 16.26 8.46 -0.50
N GLU A 43 15.69 7.28 -0.27
CA GLU A 43 15.96 6.10 -1.13
C GLU A 43 15.16 6.13 -2.43
N LEU A 44 13.93 6.61 -2.39
CA LEU A 44 13.04 6.65 -3.55
C LEU A 44 13.20 7.94 -4.36
N GLY A 45 13.61 9.04 -3.73
CA GLY A 45 13.74 10.35 -4.36
C GLY A 45 12.39 10.99 -4.72
N ILE A 46 11.32 10.55 -4.08
CA ILE A 46 9.98 11.14 -4.20
C ILE A 46 9.39 11.38 -2.80
N PRO A 47 8.56 12.43 -2.62
CA PRO A 47 7.90 12.68 -1.36
C PRO A 47 6.93 11.57 -0.98
N THR A 48 6.69 11.43 0.31
CA THR A 48 5.73 10.50 0.88
C THR A 48 4.49 11.23 1.39
N CYS A 49 3.35 10.54 1.33
CA CYS A 49 2.08 10.97 1.91
C CYS A 49 1.54 9.87 2.82
N PRO A 50 1.75 9.95 4.16
CA PRO A 50 1.18 8.97 5.08
C PRO A 50 -0.33 9.02 5.09
N VAL A 51 -0.98 7.93 4.68
CA VAL A 51 -2.45 7.77 4.65
C VAL A 51 -2.98 7.30 5.98
N ASN A 52 -2.25 6.41 6.65
CA ASN A 52 -2.50 6.04 8.02
C ASN A 52 -1.25 6.28 8.89
N TRP A 53 -1.43 6.29 10.21
CA TRP A 53 -0.36 6.46 11.17
C TRP A 53 -0.44 5.43 12.28
N PRO A 54 0.67 4.80 12.70
CA PRO A 54 0.64 3.75 13.71
C PRO A 54 0.42 4.32 15.11
N ILE A 55 -0.30 3.60 15.94
CA ILE A 55 -0.50 3.89 17.35
C ILE A 55 0.41 2.97 18.14
N GLY A 56 1.60 3.47 18.46
CA GLY A 56 2.68 2.70 19.07
C GLY A 56 3.40 1.78 18.08
N SER A 57 4.39 1.04 18.59
CA SER A 57 5.18 0.07 17.84
C SER A 57 5.54 -1.14 18.71
N GLY A 58 5.93 -2.25 18.10
CA GLY A 58 6.28 -3.48 18.79
C GLY A 58 5.14 -4.00 19.65
N LYS A 59 5.40 -4.26 20.92
CA LYS A 59 4.40 -4.73 21.89
C LYS A 59 3.34 -3.67 22.24
N ALA A 60 3.66 -2.39 22.01
CA ALA A 60 2.74 -1.28 22.25
C ALA A 60 1.88 -0.94 21.02
N PHE A 61 2.07 -1.64 19.90
CA PHE A 61 1.29 -1.43 18.68
C PHE A 61 -0.17 -1.82 18.90
N LYS A 62 -1.05 -0.82 18.95
CA LYS A 62 -2.49 -0.99 19.22
C LYS A 62 -3.35 -0.95 17.97
N GLY A 63 -2.90 -0.27 16.94
CA GLY A 63 -3.68 -0.05 15.74
C GLY A 63 -3.10 1.04 14.86
N VAL A 64 -3.92 1.55 13.95
CA VAL A 64 -3.56 2.67 13.08
C VAL A 64 -4.65 3.75 13.10
N TYR A 65 -4.23 4.99 12.90
CA TYR A 65 -5.12 6.12 12.67
C TYR A 65 -5.22 6.39 11.16
N ASP A 66 -6.41 6.26 10.59
CA ASP A 66 -6.71 6.64 9.20
C ASP A 66 -6.87 8.17 9.13
N ARG A 67 -5.90 8.85 8.51
CA ARG A 67 -5.87 10.32 8.43
C ARG A 67 -6.98 10.88 7.54
N GLN A 68 -7.37 10.15 6.49
CA GLN A 68 -8.41 10.61 5.59
C GLN A 68 -9.81 10.52 6.22
N LYS A 69 -10.06 9.43 6.94
CA LYS A 69 -11.36 9.20 7.61
C LYS A 69 -11.44 9.78 9.00
N LYS A 70 -10.30 10.12 9.60
CA LYS A 70 -10.17 10.54 11.01
C LYS A 70 -10.71 9.49 11.98
N GLU A 71 -10.40 8.24 11.71
CA GLU A 71 -10.83 7.07 12.47
C GLU A 71 -9.61 6.30 12.97
N VAL A 72 -9.75 5.71 14.15
CA VAL A 72 -8.78 4.78 14.74
C VAL A 72 -9.26 3.36 14.47
N GLU A 73 -8.40 2.55 13.87
CA GLU A 73 -8.61 1.13 13.66
C GLU A 73 -7.76 0.36 14.69
N LEU A 74 -8.42 -0.23 15.68
CA LEU A 74 -7.80 -1.00 16.74
C LEU A 74 -7.86 -2.49 16.40
N PHE A 75 -6.77 -3.18 16.64
CA PHE A 75 -6.63 -4.59 16.37
C PHE A 75 -6.71 -5.39 17.67
N SER A 76 -7.66 -6.31 17.76
CA SER A 76 -7.69 -7.26 18.86
C SER A 76 -6.58 -8.30 18.71
N ASP A 77 -5.94 -8.66 19.82
CA ASP A 77 -4.86 -9.61 19.87
C ASP A 77 -5.38 -11.02 19.49
N THR A 78 -5.31 -11.35 18.20
CA THR A 78 -5.62 -12.69 17.71
C THR A 78 -4.33 -13.50 17.62
N ARG A 79 -4.26 -14.53 18.44
CA ARG A 79 -3.15 -15.48 18.46
C ARG A 79 -2.91 -16.05 17.07
N LYS A 80 -1.75 -15.66 16.48
CA LYS A 80 -1.09 -16.30 15.34
C LYS A 80 -1.97 -16.63 14.13
N GLY A 81 -2.20 -15.67 13.26
CA GLY A 81 -2.24 -15.90 11.82
C GLY A 81 -3.40 -16.68 11.17
N THR A 82 -4.37 -17.19 11.92
CA THR A 82 -5.42 -18.06 11.39
C THR A 82 -6.86 -17.54 11.54
N ALA A 83 -7.06 -16.45 12.26
CA ALA A 83 -8.34 -15.77 12.33
C ALA A 83 -8.15 -14.28 11.99
N THR A 84 -9.02 -13.71 11.17
CA THR A 84 -9.15 -12.27 11.03
C THR A 84 -9.48 -11.68 12.39
N GLY A 85 -8.53 -10.94 12.98
CA GLY A 85 -8.78 -10.23 14.22
C GLY A 85 -9.95 -9.28 14.03
N GLU A 86 -10.82 -9.17 15.00
CA GLU A 86 -11.85 -8.14 14.97
C GLU A 86 -11.17 -6.78 14.99
N VAL A 87 -11.44 -5.99 13.96
CA VAL A 87 -11.00 -4.60 13.86
C VAL A 87 -12.10 -3.73 14.45
N LYS A 88 -11.81 -3.04 15.55
CA LYS A 88 -12.72 -2.04 16.10
C LYS A 88 -12.40 -0.69 15.48
N VAL A 89 -13.32 -0.14 14.70
CA VAL A 89 -13.17 1.20 14.10
C VAL A 89 -13.91 2.20 14.97
N VAL A 90 -13.22 3.27 15.38
CA VAL A 90 -13.76 4.30 16.25
C VAL A 90 -13.34 5.67 15.75
N ALA A 91 -14.29 6.59 15.60
CA ALA A 91 -13.99 7.97 15.21
C ALA A 91 -13.11 8.65 16.27
N MET A 92 -12.12 9.43 15.84
CA MET A 92 -11.14 10.07 16.74
C MET A 92 -11.76 10.99 17.78
N ASN A 93 -12.92 11.55 17.50
CA ASN A 93 -13.68 12.41 18.43
C ASN A 93 -14.58 11.63 19.39
N ASN A 94 -14.61 10.30 19.33
CA ASN A 94 -15.41 9.49 20.25
C ASN A 94 -14.74 9.47 21.64
N PRO A 95 -15.48 9.76 22.74
CA PRO A 95 -14.93 9.70 24.09
C PRO A 95 -14.35 8.35 24.50
N GLU A 96 -14.74 7.27 23.83
CA GLU A 96 -14.17 5.93 24.09
C GLU A 96 -12.68 5.82 23.74
N ILE A 97 -12.16 6.70 22.89
CA ILE A 97 -10.76 6.66 22.46
C ILE A 97 -9.82 6.74 23.66
N ASP A 98 -10.12 7.56 24.66
CA ASP A 98 -9.26 7.79 25.83
C ASP A 98 -8.98 6.50 26.61
N TRP A 99 -9.99 5.67 26.82
CA TRP A 99 -9.79 4.41 27.49
C TRP A 99 -9.36 3.26 26.57
N LEU A 100 -9.62 3.34 25.25
CA LEU A 100 -9.22 2.31 24.29
C LEU A 100 -7.71 2.33 24.02
N ILE A 101 -7.15 3.50 23.81
CA ILE A 101 -5.71 3.64 23.52
C ILE A 101 -4.90 4.19 24.71
N GLY A 102 -5.58 4.83 25.67
CA GLY A 102 -4.99 5.49 26.83
C GLY A 102 -4.52 6.90 26.53
N ASP A 103 -4.51 7.75 27.55
CA ASP A 103 -4.22 9.18 27.43
C ASP A 103 -2.84 9.49 26.85
N GLU A 104 -1.81 8.73 27.26
CA GLU A 104 -0.45 8.88 26.75
C GLU A 104 -0.36 8.62 25.24
N ALA A 105 -0.89 7.48 24.78
CA ALA A 105 -0.85 7.15 23.37
C ALA A 105 -1.71 8.08 22.52
N LYS A 106 -2.82 8.61 23.06
CA LYS A 106 -3.63 9.62 22.39
C LYS A 106 -2.87 10.94 22.26
N THR A 107 -2.23 11.39 23.32
CA THR A 107 -1.44 12.63 23.31
C THR A 107 -0.31 12.53 22.28
N THR A 108 0.47 11.46 22.33
CA THR A 108 1.54 11.22 21.37
C THR A 108 1.01 11.19 19.93
N LEU A 109 -0.08 10.46 19.69
CA LEU A 109 -0.71 10.41 18.36
C LEU A 109 -1.10 11.81 17.85
N MET A 110 -1.72 12.62 18.70
CA MET A 110 -2.15 13.98 18.31
C MET A 110 -0.97 14.88 17.97
N GLU A 111 0.10 14.84 18.78
CA GLU A 111 1.33 15.59 18.54
C GLU A 111 2.00 15.15 17.22
N GLU A 112 2.08 13.85 16.98
CA GLU A 112 2.65 13.30 15.75
C GLU A 112 1.81 13.68 14.51
N ILE A 113 0.49 13.67 14.60
CA ILE A 113 -0.40 14.08 13.51
C ILE A 113 -0.27 15.58 13.23
N GLU A 114 -0.15 16.43 14.25
CA GLU A 114 0.09 17.86 14.05
C GLU A 114 1.41 18.12 13.33
N LEU A 115 2.47 17.39 13.70
CA LEU A 115 3.76 17.44 13.00
C LEU A 115 3.65 16.99 11.55
N LEU A 116 2.93 15.90 11.30
CA LEU A 116 2.70 15.38 9.94
C LEU A 116 1.93 16.36 9.07
N ASP A 117 0.88 16.98 9.61
CA ASP A 117 0.06 17.95 8.87
C ASP A 117 0.86 19.20 8.51
N GLY A 118 1.93 19.51 9.26
CA GLY A 118 2.86 20.60 8.95
C GLY A 118 4.03 20.23 8.05
N ALA A 119 4.45 18.97 8.01
CA ALA A 119 5.71 18.55 7.39
C ALA A 119 5.55 17.58 6.21
N SER A 120 4.51 16.76 6.18
CA SER A 120 4.31 15.79 5.10
C SER A 120 3.57 16.39 3.91
N ALA A 121 3.81 15.84 2.71
CA ALA A 121 3.03 16.20 1.55
C ALA A 121 1.55 15.84 1.74
N GLU A 122 0.66 16.71 1.28
CA GLU A 122 -0.76 16.41 1.20
C GLU A 122 -1.02 15.37 0.09
N PHE A 123 -2.11 14.61 0.24
CA PHE A 123 -2.50 13.66 -0.79
C PHE A 123 -2.92 14.38 -2.07
N ASP A 124 -2.19 14.13 -3.15
CA ASP A 124 -2.49 14.61 -4.49
C ASP A 124 -2.59 13.42 -5.45
N ARG A 125 -3.80 13.23 -6.00
CA ARG A 125 -4.10 12.12 -6.90
C ARG A 125 -3.27 12.17 -8.17
N GLU A 126 -3.06 13.36 -8.76
CA GLU A 126 -2.31 13.49 -10.00
C GLU A 126 -0.84 13.15 -9.80
N LEU A 127 -0.25 13.56 -8.69
CA LEU A 127 1.14 13.23 -8.36
C LEU A 127 1.31 11.72 -8.10
N VAL A 128 0.34 11.09 -7.43
CA VAL A 128 0.33 9.63 -7.24
C VAL A 128 0.25 8.91 -8.57
N ASP A 129 -0.66 9.31 -9.46
CA ASP A 129 -0.85 8.66 -10.76
C ASP A 129 0.38 8.83 -11.67
N LYS A 130 1.16 9.90 -11.50
CA LYS A 130 2.44 10.14 -12.19
C LYS A 130 3.63 9.40 -11.57
N GLY A 131 3.48 8.82 -10.38
CA GLY A 131 4.56 8.21 -9.61
C GLY A 131 5.51 9.23 -8.97
N GLU A 132 5.04 10.44 -8.73
CA GLU A 132 5.77 11.57 -8.13
C GLU A 132 5.46 11.78 -6.65
N LEU A 133 4.49 11.05 -6.10
CA LEU A 133 4.11 11.01 -4.69
C LEU A 133 3.79 9.57 -4.30
N SER A 134 4.33 9.09 -3.17
CA SER A 134 4.04 7.75 -2.67
C SER A 134 3.10 7.78 -1.47
N PRO A 135 1.86 7.28 -1.57
CA PRO A 135 1.03 7.01 -0.41
C PRO A 135 1.69 5.95 0.48
N VAL A 136 1.82 6.25 1.78
CA VAL A 136 2.46 5.38 2.76
C VAL A 136 1.45 4.84 3.75
N PHE A 137 1.56 3.55 4.03
CA PHE A 137 0.73 2.82 4.98
C PHE A 137 1.61 2.06 5.98
N PHE A 138 1.17 2.00 7.21
CA PHE A 138 1.80 1.25 8.28
C PHE A 138 0.93 0.08 8.70
N GLY A 139 1.57 -1.04 9.04
CA GLY A 139 0.83 -2.21 9.51
C GLY A 139 1.71 -3.43 9.74
N SER A 140 1.08 -4.58 9.91
CA SER A 140 1.74 -5.88 10.03
C SER A 140 1.01 -6.94 9.20
N ALA A 141 1.66 -7.39 8.14
CA ALA A 141 1.10 -8.42 7.27
C ALA A 141 1.00 -9.79 7.98
N LEU A 142 1.88 -10.05 8.96
CA LEU A 142 1.85 -11.32 9.72
C LEU A 142 0.59 -11.43 10.58
N THR A 143 0.15 -10.32 11.14
CA THR A 143 -1.03 -10.24 12.02
C THR A 143 -2.28 -9.75 11.29
N ASN A 144 -2.17 -9.44 9.99
CA ASN A 144 -3.19 -8.81 9.16
C ASN A 144 -3.61 -7.40 9.62
N PHE A 145 -2.80 -6.73 10.45
CA PHE A 145 -3.11 -5.40 10.96
C PHE A 145 -2.81 -4.33 9.90
N GLY A 146 -3.81 -3.50 9.58
CA GLY A 146 -3.70 -2.45 8.58
C GLY A 146 -3.70 -2.93 7.12
N VAL A 147 -3.74 -4.24 6.85
CA VAL A 147 -3.72 -4.78 5.48
C VAL A 147 -5.04 -4.51 4.76
N GLU A 148 -6.18 -4.70 5.44
CA GLU A 148 -7.50 -4.41 4.85
C GLU A 148 -7.65 -2.93 4.55
N THR A 149 -7.22 -2.05 5.47
CA THR A 149 -7.20 -0.61 5.28
C THR A 149 -6.35 -0.22 4.08
N PHE A 150 -5.13 -0.77 3.99
CA PHE A 150 -4.27 -0.58 2.83
C PHE A 150 -4.98 -1.00 1.54
N LEU A 151 -5.56 -2.19 1.46
CA LEU A 151 -6.23 -2.69 0.25
C LEU A 151 -7.43 -1.81 -0.14
N ARG A 152 -8.20 -1.35 0.81
CA ARG A 152 -9.36 -0.47 0.59
C ARG A 152 -8.93 0.87 -0.04
N HIS A 153 -7.91 1.50 0.53
CA HIS A 153 -7.34 2.72 -0.02
C HIS A 153 -6.65 2.47 -1.37
N PHE A 154 -5.88 1.40 -1.48
CA PHE A 154 -5.23 1.00 -2.72
C PHE A 154 -6.23 0.88 -3.87
N LEU A 155 -7.35 0.17 -3.68
CA LEU A 155 -8.39 0.03 -4.70
C LEU A 155 -9.00 1.38 -5.12
N SER A 156 -9.15 2.33 -4.19
CA SER A 156 -9.68 3.66 -4.49
C SER A 156 -8.66 4.58 -5.17
N MET A 157 -7.37 4.34 -4.93
CA MET A 157 -6.27 5.17 -5.43
C MET A 157 -5.62 4.65 -6.71
N THR A 158 -5.80 3.36 -7.06
CA THR A 158 -5.22 2.80 -8.28
C THR A 158 -5.98 3.20 -9.51
N THR A 159 -5.25 3.28 -10.63
CA THR A 159 -5.82 3.52 -11.96
C THR A 159 -6.01 2.21 -12.72
N SER A 160 -6.87 2.25 -13.72
CA SER A 160 -6.90 1.21 -14.77
C SER A 160 -5.59 1.21 -15.56
N PRO A 161 -5.26 0.10 -16.26
CA PRO A 161 -4.08 0.07 -17.11
C PRO A 161 -4.08 1.23 -18.12
N LEU A 162 -2.94 1.92 -18.21
CA LEU A 162 -2.79 3.06 -19.11
C LEU A 162 -2.68 2.62 -20.58
N PRO A 163 -3.07 3.48 -21.55
CA PRO A 163 -2.88 3.24 -22.95
C PRO A 163 -1.43 2.95 -23.31
N ARG A 164 -1.22 2.06 -24.28
CA ARG A 164 0.11 1.69 -24.79
C ARG A 164 0.22 2.01 -26.26
N MET A 165 1.38 2.54 -26.66
CA MET A 165 1.70 2.77 -28.07
C MET A 165 1.99 1.45 -28.78
N SER A 166 1.36 1.25 -29.92
CA SER A 166 1.62 0.16 -30.88
C SER A 166 1.94 0.74 -32.25
N ASP A 167 2.26 -0.12 -33.21
CA ASP A 167 2.48 0.25 -34.62
C ASP A 167 1.23 0.85 -35.28
N HIS A 168 0.06 0.62 -34.68
CA HIS A 168 -1.24 1.12 -35.14
C HIS A 168 -1.74 2.33 -34.33
N GLY A 169 -0.94 2.88 -33.44
CA GLY A 169 -1.28 3.99 -32.56
C GLY A 169 -1.47 3.59 -31.09
N ALA A 170 -2.09 4.48 -30.31
CA ALA A 170 -2.34 4.22 -28.90
C ALA A 170 -3.51 3.25 -28.72
N ILE A 171 -3.26 2.15 -28.04
CA ILE A 171 -4.29 1.18 -27.62
C ILE A 171 -4.68 1.49 -26.18
N ASP A 172 -5.93 1.89 -25.99
CA ASP A 172 -6.53 2.12 -24.68
C ASP A 172 -7.26 0.83 -24.22
N PRO A 173 -6.77 0.13 -23.18
CA PRO A 173 -7.36 -1.13 -22.73
C PRO A 173 -8.84 -1.03 -22.34
N MET A 174 -9.29 0.18 -21.96
CA MET A 174 -10.65 0.42 -21.50
C MET A 174 -11.62 0.70 -22.65
N LYS A 175 -11.13 1.04 -23.84
CA LYS A 175 -11.94 1.45 -25.00
C LYS A 175 -11.85 0.47 -26.16
N GLU A 176 -10.67 -0.15 -26.33
CA GLU A 176 -10.42 -1.06 -27.43
C GLU A 176 -11.14 -2.40 -27.20
N LYS A 177 -11.98 -2.79 -28.16
CA LYS A 177 -12.76 -4.03 -28.11
C LYS A 177 -12.08 -5.20 -28.82
N GLU A 178 -11.16 -4.88 -29.73
CA GLU A 178 -10.40 -5.91 -30.41
C GLU A 178 -9.42 -6.56 -29.46
N PHE A 179 -9.40 -7.89 -29.47
CA PHE A 179 -8.51 -8.65 -28.60
C PHE A 179 -7.06 -8.45 -29.02
N SER A 180 -6.25 -8.05 -28.06
CA SER A 180 -4.79 -8.03 -28.18
C SER A 180 -4.12 -8.54 -26.92
N ALA A 181 -3.03 -9.30 -27.09
CA ALA A 181 -2.29 -9.86 -25.97
C ALA A 181 -0.85 -10.18 -26.36
N PHE A 182 0.01 -10.39 -25.37
CA PHE A 182 1.35 -10.94 -25.59
C PHE A 182 1.68 -12.03 -24.57
N VAL A 183 2.42 -13.05 -25.02
CA VAL A 183 2.94 -14.11 -24.16
C VAL A 183 4.24 -13.64 -23.53
N PHE A 184 4.27 -13.54 -22.20
CA PHE A 184 5.47 -13.09 -21.48
C PHE A 184 6.23 -14.23 -20.79
N LYS A 185 5.63 -15.43 -20.68
CA LYS A 185 6.25 -16.60 -20.07
C LYS A 185 5.67 -17.88 -20.65
N ILE A 186 6.51 -18.86 -20.91
CA ILE A 186 6.10 -20.23 -21.20
C ILE A 186 6.77 -21.12 -20.14
N GLN A 187 5.98 -21.91 -19.44
CA GLN A 187 6.45 -22.83 -18.41
C GLN A 187 6.06 -24.25 -18.76
N ALA A 188 7.04 -25.15 -18.82
CA ALA A 188 6.85 -26.57 -19.00
C ALA A 188 6.72 -27.29 -17.65
N ASN A 189 6.06 -28.46 -17.66
CA ASN A 189 6.02 -29.41 -16.54
C ASN A 189 5.46 -28.84 -15.23
N MET A 190 4.46 -27.96 -15.28
CA MET A 190 3.75 -27.53 -14.07
C MET A 190 3.02 -28.68 -13.38
N ASN A 191 2.49 -29.60 -14.18
CA ASN A 191 1.96 -30.87 -13.68
C ASN A 191 2.93 -32.00 -14.09
N LYS A 192 3.50 -32.70 -13.11
CA LYS A 192 4.46 -33.80 -13.35
C LYS A 192 3.83 -34.99 -14.12
N ALA A 193 2.50 -35.11 -14.11
CA ALA A 193 1.77 -36.15 -14.83
C ALA A 193 1.53 -35.82 -16.30
N HIS A 194 1.73 -34.57 -16.72
CA HIS A 194 1.51 -34.11 -18.09
C HIS A 194 2.74 -33.36 -18.62
N ARG A 195 3.03 -33.58 -19.92
CA ARG A 195 4.14 -32.89 -20.62
C ARG A 195 3.69 -31.57 -21.27
N ASP A 196 2.66 -30.95 -20.71
CA ASP A 196 2.08 -29.74 -21.27
C ASP A 196 2.94 -28.52 -20.99
N ARG A 197 2.86 -27.55 -21.89
CA ARG A 197 3.44 -26.23 -21.71
C ARG A 197 2.31 -25.23 -21.48
N ILE A 198 2.42 -24.43 -20.44
CA ILE A 198 1.46 -23.37 -20.15
C ILE A 198 2.08 -22.04 -20.59
N ALA A 199 1.37 -21.34 -21.47
CA ALA A 199 1.72 -19.99 -21.86
C ALA A 199 0.99 -18.99 -20.95
N PHE A 200 1.73 -18.11 -20.30
CA PHE A 200 1.18 -16.98 -19.53
C PHE A 200 1.08 -15.77 -20.45
N MET A 201 -0.14 -15.32 -20.64
CA MET A 201 -0.46 -14.25 -21.56
C MET A 201 -0.99 -13.03 -20.81
N ARG A 202 -0.49 -11.85 -21.15
CA ARG A 202 -1.07 -10.59 -20.71
C ARG A 202 -2.03 -10.09 -21.76
N ILE A 203 -3.31 -10.02 -21.41
CA ILE A 203 -4.33 -9.38 -22.24
C ILE A 203 -4.14 -7.87 -22.14
N CYS A 204 -4.06 -7.21 -23.28
CA CYS A 204 -3.88 -5.75 -23.41
C CYS A 204 -5.16 -5.02 -23.78
N SER A 205 -6.08 -5.67 -24.51
CA SER A 205 -7.40 -5.17 -24.87
C SER A 205 -8.34 -6.29 -25.24
N GLY A 206 -9.64 -6.00 -25.25
CA GLY A 206 -10.70 -6.96 -25.61
C GLY A 206 -10.85 -8.10 -24.61
N GLU A 207 -11.58 -9.13 -25.02
CA GLU A 207 -11.86 -10.33 -24.24
C GLU A 207 -11.26 -11.56 -24.93
N PHE A 208 -10.83 -12.53 -24.13
CA PHE A 208 -10.34 -13.83 -24.60
C PHE A 208 -11.42 -14.87 -24.33
N ASP A 209 -11.97 -15.45 -25.41
CA ASP A 209 -12.95 -16.54 -25.40
C ASP A 209 -12.27 -17.92 -25.51
#